data_4d1db7c2e2de1e11ad8a7d10b7e579ed
#
_entry.id   4d1db7c2e2de1e11ad8a7d10b7e579ed
#
_cell.length_a   1.000
_cell.length_b   1.000
_cell.length_c   1.000
_cell.angle_alpha   90.00
_cell.angle_beta   90.00
_cell.angle_gamma   90.00
#
_symmetry.space_group_name_H-M   'P 1'
#
loop_
_entity.id
_entity.type
_entity.pdbx_description
1 polymer ?
#
loop_
_entity_poly.entity_id
_entity_poly.type
_entity_poly.pdbx_seq_one_letter_code
_entity_poly.pdbx_strand_id
1 'polypeptide(L)'
;MFLAKWARCIAATLLGLCATFTTYAADNYPTRPITLIVPFAAGGGTDGVARIVGTLLEKELGQPVNVINRAGGNGVVGHAAIAAAPADGYTLGMLTSDITMFHWTRLSPLTTKDFTALARMNIDPAAVMVRADAPYKKLDDLLKAVKANPGKFKASGTGHGGIWHLAMAGMLKDLGIDPASVPWVPSTGAAQAMNDLVAGGVEFVTCSLPEARALIDAGKARPLVIMSDKPATLYPNVPTLQAAVNSPWTLGTWRGLAAPRNLPAEVQTKLSAALKKIYDGKAFQDFMASRGFGVSYADAKTFEQFMMRADSDMGATMKSVGLVK
;
A
#
# COMPACT_ATOMS: atom_id res chain seq x y z
N MET A 1 19.67 -34.67 -59.87
CA MET A 1 18.62 -35.15 -58.90
C MET A 1 19.19 -35.54 -57.53
N PHE A 2 20.50 -35.57 -57.32
CA PHE A 2 21.16 -35.93 -56.05
C PHE A 2 21.36 -34.74 -55.09
N LEU A 3 21.59 -33.53 -55.59
CA LEU A 3 21.86 -32.33 -54.77
C LEU A 3 20.64 -31.78 -53.99
N ALA A 4 19.41 -32.02 -54.46
CA ALA A 4 18.18 -31.55 -53.83
C ALA A 4 17.76 -32.36 -52.56
N LYS A 5 18.26 -33.59 -52.40
CA LYS A 5 17.95 -34.42 -51.21
C LYS A 5 18.83 -34.07 -50.01
N TRP A 6 20.06 -33.60 -50.24
CA TRP A 6 20.96 -33.20 -49.15
C TRP A 6 20.58 -31.86 -48.50
N ALA A 7 20.08 -30.92 -49.30
CA ALA A 7 19.62 -29.64 -48.78
C ALA A 7 18.38 -29.75 -47.82
N ARG A 8 17.50 -30.75 -48.06
CA ARG A 8 16.33 -31.01 -47.20
C ARG A 8 16.69 -31.68 -45.87
N CYS A 9 17.74 -32.50 -45.83
CA CYS A 9 18.19 -33.11 -44.57
C CYS A 9 18.90 -32.11 -43.64
N ILE A 10 19.67 -31.16 -44.21
CA ILE A 10 20.37 -30.12 -43.43
C ILE A 10 19.36 -29.10 -42.85
N ALA A 11 18.31 -28.73 -43.59
CA ALA A 11 17.27 -27.83 -43.11
C ALA A 11 16.42 -28.45 -41.99
N ALA A 12 16.17 -29.76 -42.01
CA ALA A 12 15.42 -30.44 -40.93
C ALA A 12 16.23 -30.58 -39.63
N THR A 13 17.55 -30.68 -39.71
CA THR A 13 18.45 -30.78 -38.54
C THR A 13 18.68 -29.44 -37.87
N LEU A 14 18.63 -28.32 -38.59
CA LEU A 14 18.71 -26.96 -38.04
C LEU A 14 17.44 -26.48 -37.37
N LEU A 15 16.24 -26.94 -37.80
CA LEU A 15 14.98 -26.64 -37.11
C LEU A 15 14.81 -27.41 -35.79
N GLY A 16 15.46 -28.56 -35.64
CA GLY A 16 15.38 -29.35 -34.40
C GLY A 16 16.24 -28.84 -33.25
N LEU A 17 17.21 -27.96 -33.52
CA LEU A 17 18.16 -27.47 -32.50
C LEU A 17 17.68 -26.21 -31.77
N CYS A 18 16.65 -25.52 -32.27
CA CYS A 18 16.10 -24.30 -31.65
C CYS A 18 15.04 -24.55 -30.59
N ALA A 19 14.62 -25.79 -30.31
CA ALA A 19 13.48 -26.10 -29.46
C ALA A 19 13.82 -26.50 -27.99
N THR A 20 15.12 -26.48 -27.60
CA THR A 20 15.53 -27.04 -26.28
C THR A 20 16.14 -26.05 -25.29
N PHE A 21 15.96 -24.74 -25.44
CA PHE A 21 16.60 -23.76 -24.54
C PHE A 21 15.69 -23.09 -23.52
N THR A 22 14.48 -23.57 -23.24
CA THR A 22 13.56 -22.83 -22.37
C THR A 22 13.18 -23.47 -21.03
N THR A 23 13.78 -24.57 -20.60
CA THR A 23 13.32 -25.27 -19.37
C THR A 23 14.31 -25.30 -18.19
N TYR A 24 15.49 -24.69 -18.29
CA TYR A 24 16.50 -24.79 -17.21
C TYR A 24 16.59 -23.59 -16.24
N ALA A 25 15.86 -22.51 -16.47
CA ALA A 25 16.03 -21.28 -15.70
C ALA A 25 15.18 -21.20 -14.40
N ALA A 26 14.11 -21.99 -14.28
CA ALA A 26 13.17 -21.86 -13.17
C ALA A 26 13.54 -22.66 -11.90
N ASP A 27 14.20 -23.78 -12.06
CA ASP A 27 14.57 -24.64 -10.90
C ASP A 27 15.55 -23.97 -9.94
N ASN A 28 16.35 -23.01 -10.42
CA ASN A 28 17.38 -22.31 -9.63
C ASN A 28 17.01 -20.88 -9.19
N TYR A 29 15.80 -20.39 -9.47
CA TYR A 29 15.40 -19.05 -8.99
C TYR A 29 15.21 -19.05 -7.46
N PRO A 30 15.67 -18.02 -6.74
CA PRO A 30 16.58 -16.95 -7.14
C PRO A 30 18.05 -17.34 -7.04
N THR A 31 18.89 -16.86 -7.95
CA THR A 31 20.36 -17.08 -7.95
C THR A 31 21.16 -15.81 -7.61
N ARG A 32 20.49 -14.68 -7.42
CA ARG A 32 21.08 -13.37 -7.13
C ARG A 32 20.15 -12.55 -6.24
N PRO A 33 20.63 -11.45 -5.64
CA PRO A 33 19.81 -10.59 -4.79
C PRO A 33 18.55 -10.09 -5.47
N ILE A 34 17.46 -10.02 -4.68
CA ILE A 34 16.16 -9.45 -5.06
C ILE A 34 16.07 -8.03 -4.55
N THR A 35 15.50 -7.12 -5.33
CA THR A 35 15.17 -5.76 -4.91
C THR A 35 13.67 -5.68 -4.58
N LEU A 36 13.32 -5.17 -3.39
CA LEU A 36 11.94 -4.88 -3.00
C LEU A 36 11.75 -3.37 -2.93
N ILE A 37 11.01 -2.82 -3.89
CA ILE A 37 10.74 -1.37 -3.98
C ILE A 37 9.56 -1.01 -3.07
N VAL A 38 9.76 0.04 -2.26
CA VAL A 38 8.76 0.65 -1.39
C VAL A 38 8.40 2.04 -1.95
N PRO A 39 7.14 2.32 -2.31
CA PRO A 39 6.74 3.55 -3.00
C PRO A 39 6.62 4.79 -2.10
N PHE A 40 6.94 4.68 -0.83
CA PHE A 40 6.87 5.76 0.16
C PHE A 40 8.17 5.90 0.95
N ALA A 41 8.27 7.00 1.70
CA ALA A 41 9.45 7.31 2.53
C ALA A 41 9.67 6.25 3.62
N ALA A 42 10.92 6.10 4.02
CA ALA A 42 11.31 5.23 5.11
C ALA A 42 10.64 5.64 6.45
N GLY A 43 10.41 4.66 7.31
CA GLY A 43 9.81 4.86 8.63
C GLY A 43 8.27 4.86 8.65
N GLY A 44 7.61 4.87 7.48
CA GLY A 44 6.15 4.72 7.38
C GLY A 44 5.68 3.27 7.46
N GLY A 45 4.37 3.05 7.47
CA GLY A 45 3.77 1.72 7.58
C GLY A 45 4.14 0.79 6.42
N THR A 46 4.17 1.31 5.19
CA THR A 46 4.56 0.53 4.01
C THR A 46 6.01 0.07 4.10
N ASP A 47 6.91 0.93 4.56
CA ASP A 47 8.32 0.60 4.79
C ASP A 47 8.48 -0.47 5.87
N GLY A 48 7.76 -0.33 6.99
CA GLY A 48 7.78 -1.29 8.09
C GLY A 48 7.35 -2.70 7.65
N VAL A 49 6.24 -2.81 6.92
CA VAL A 49 5.76 -4.10 6.38
C VAL A 49 6.72 -4.66 5.33
N ALA A 50 7.26 -3.82 4.45
CA ALA A 50 8.23 -4.26 3.44
C ALA A 50 9.51 -4.83 4.06
N ARG A 51 10.03 -4.22 5.12
CA ARG A 51 11.26 -4.68 5.79
C ARG A 51 11.10 -6.01 6.47
N ILE A 52 10.01 -6.24 7.19
CA ILE A 52 9.76 -7.56 7.79
C ILE A 52 9.57 -8.62 6.72
N VAL A 53 8.81 -8.34 5.66
CA VAL A 53 8.63 -9.28 4.55
C VAL A 53 9.97 -9.53 3.84
N GLY A 54 10.76 -8.48 3.55
CA GLY A 54 12.08 -8.62 2.93
C GLY A 54 13.03 -9.49 3.74
N THR A 55 13.13 -9.25 5.04
CA THR A 55 13.96 -10.07 5.96
C THR A 55 13.53 -11.55 5.98
N LEU A 56 12.21 -11.80 5.94
CA LEU A 56 11.71 -13.17 5.96
C LEU A 56 11.81 -13.85 4.59
N LEU A 57 11.65 -13.09 3.48
CA LEU A 57 11.91 -13.60 2.13
C LEU A 57 13.37 -13.97 1.92
N GLU A 58 14.30 -13.17 2.44
CA GLU A 58 15.73 -13.49 2.40
C GLU A 58 16.03 -14.85 3.07
N LYS A 59 15.45 -15.09 4.24
CA LYS A 59 15.57 -16.37 4.95
C LYS A 59 14.94 -17.53 4.19
N GLU A 60 13.79 -17.32 3.59
CA GLU A 60 13.03 -18.36 2.89
C GLU A 60 13.64 -18.72 1.54
N LEU A 61 14.18 -17.74 0.82
CA LEU A 61 14.69 -17.91 -0.53
C LEU A 61 16.21 -18.11 -0.60
N GLY A 62 16.93 -17.86 0.50
CA GLY A 62 18.40 -18.02 0.57
C GLY A 62 19.19 -16.98 -0.24
N GLN A 63 18.56 -15.87 -0.65
CA GLN A 63 19.19 -14.77 -1.38
C GLN A 63 18.86 -13.43 -0.71
N PRO A 64 19.79 -12.46 -0.68
CA PRO A 64 19.55 -11.15 -0.11
C PRO A 64 18.33 -10.46 -0.71
N VAL A 65 17.54 -9.78 0.13
CA VAL A 65 16.40 -8.97 -0.30
C VAL A 65 16.62 -7.51 0.10
N ASN A 66 17.03 -6.70 -0.86
CA ASN A 66 17.33 -5.29 -0.67
C ASN A 66 16.05 -4.45 -0.71
N VAL A 67 15.63 -3.93 0.43
CA VAL A 67 14.47 -3.03 0.52
C VAL A 67 14.90 -1.60 0.24
N ILE A 68 14.35 -0.99 -0.83
CA ILE A 68 14.69 0.37 -1.25
C ILE A 68 13.44 1.25 -1.33
N ASN A 69 13.52 2.46 -0.78
CA ASN A 69 12.44 3.43 -0.82
C ASN A 69 12.56 4.31 -2.08
N ARG A 70 11.46 4.41 -2.85
CA ARG A 70 11.32 5.30 -4.01
C ARG A 70 10.05 6.13 -3.85
N ALA A 71 10.12 7.12 -2.98
CA ALA A 71 9.01 8.03 -2.69
C ALA A 71 8.86 9.12 -3.76
N GLY A 72 7.66 9.67 -3.88
CA GLY A 72 7.34 10.80 -4.76
C GLY A 72 6.03 10.62 -5.51
N GLY A 73 5.37 11.75 -5.83
CA GLY A 73 4.12 11.74 -6.60
C GLY A 73 3.01 10.87 -5.99
N ASN A 74 2.86 10.90 -4.67
CA ASN A 74 1.90 10.06 -3.93
C ASN A 74 2.10 8.54 -4.19
N GLY A 75 3.36 8.10 -4.33
CA GLY A 75 3.72 6.71 -4.61
C GLY A 75 3.90 6.39 -6.10
N VAL A 76 3.56 7.29 -7.02
CA VAL A 76 3.71 7.08 -8.48
C VAL A 76 5.14 6.70 -8.85
N VAL A 77 6.15 7.39 -8.28
CA VAL A 77 7.57 7.13 -8.60
C VAL A 77 7.96 5.68 -8.30
N GLY A 78 7.58 5.17 -7.14
CA GLY A 78 7.88 3.79 -6.76
C GLY A 78 7.09 2.76 -7.57
N HIS A 79 5.77 2.95 -7.74
CA HIS A 79 4.94 2.05 -8.53
C HIS A 79 5.37 2.02 -10.01
N ALA A 80 5.74 3.18 -10.59
CA ALA A 80 6.28 3.22 -11.96
C ALA A 80 7.61 2.49 -12.07
N ALA A 81 8.49 2.62 -11.07
CA ALA A 81 9.76 1.90 -11.05
C ALA A 81 9.58 0.38 -10.95
N ILE A 82 8.53 -0.10 -10.22
CA ILE A 82 8.17 -1.51 -10.19
C ILE A 82 7.67 -1.94 -11.57
N ALA A 83 6.68 -1.23 -12.14
CA ALA A 83 6.06 -1.60 -13.41
C ALA A 83 7.05 -1.63 -14.59
N ALA A 84 8.05 -0.76 -14.58
CA ALA A 84 9.08 -0.65 -15.64
C ALA A 84 10.24 -1.64 -15.49
N ALA A 85 10.33 -2.38 -14.39
CA ALA A 85 11.42 -3.34 -14.19
C ALA A 85 11.22 -4.60 -15.04
N PRO A 86 12.29 -5.38 -15.31
CA PRO A 86 12.18 -6.70 -15.94
C PRO A 86 11.26 -7.63 -15.15
N ALA A 87 10.38 -8.37 -15.85
CA ALA A 87 9.46 -9.34 -15.25
C ALA A 87 10.15 -10.69 -15.01
N ASP A 88 11.28 -10.68 -14.31
CA ASP A 88 12.12 -11.86 -14.04
C ASP A 88 12.13 -12.31 -12.57
N GLY A 89 11.36 -11.59 -11.71
CA GLY A 89 11.24 -11.87 -10.28
C GLY A 89 12.33 -11.24 -9.41
N TYR A 90 13.34 -10.59 -9.97
CA TYR A 90 14.40 -9.94 -9.18
C TYR A 90 14.10 -8.49 -8.79
N THR A 91 13.00 -7.94 -9.31
CA THR A 91 12.42 -6.69 -8.80
C THR A 91 10.99 -6.96 -8.38
N LEU A 92 10.73 -6.83 -7.09
CA LEU A 92 9.41 -6.90 -6.48
C LEU A 92 9.01 -5.51 -5.99
N GLY A 93 7.74 -5.32 -5.76
CA GLY A 93 7.22 -4.09 -5.20
C GLY A 93 6.18 -4.31 -4.10
N MET A 94 6.17 -3.40 -3.15
CA MET A 94 5.06 -3.25 -2.22
C MET A 94 4.01 -2.36 -2.88
N LEU A 95 2.92 -2.95 -3.38
CA LEU A 95 1.77 -2.18 -3.85
C LEU A 95 0.94 -1.69 -2.66
N THR A 96 0.34 -0.53 -2.84
CA THR A 96 -0.57 0.08 -1.86
C THR A 96 -1.90 0.45 -2.51
N SER A 97 -2.90 0.78 -1.70
CA SER A 97 -4.21 1.25 -2.17
C SER A 97 -4.12 2.40 -3.17
N ASP A 98 -3.06 3.20 -3.13
CA ASP A 98 -2.91 4.38 -3.99
C ASP A 98 -2.83 4.03 -5.49
N ILE A 99 -2.38 2.81 -5.85
CA ILE A 99 -2.37 2.34 -7.26
C ILE A 99 -3.78 2.33 -7.86
N THR A 100 -4.83 2.12 -7.06
CA THR A 100 -6.22 2.13 -7.51
C THR A 100 -6.79 3.55 -7.71
N MET A 101 -5.99 4.59 -7.48
CA MET A 101 -6.42 5.98 -7.52
C MET A 101 -5.67 6.83 -8.57
N PHE A 102 -4.54 6.36 -9.08
CA PHE A 102 -3.68 7.16 -9.96
C PHE A 102 -4.34 7.63 -11.24
N HIS A 103 -5.02 6.75 -11.96
CA HIS A 103 -5.66 7.11 -13.23
C HIS A 103 -6.92 7.97 -13.00
N TRP A 104 -7.63 7.78 -11.89
CA TRP A 104 -8.76 8.63 -11.51
C TRP A 104 -8.33 10.06 -11.22
N THR A 105 -7.22 10.25 -10.51
CA THR A 105 -6.63 11.57 -10.20
C THR A 105 -5.82 12.15 -11.36
N ARG A 106 -5.62 11.40 -12.44
CA ARG A 106 -4.74 11.75 -13.57
C ARG A 106 -3.28 11.99 -13.20
N LEU A 107 -2.85 11.46 -12.05
CA LEU A 107 -1.44 11.51 -11.63
C LEU A 107 -0.56 10.60 -12.46
N SER A 108 -1.09 9.46 -12.91
CA SER A 108 -0.40 8.48 -13.75
C SER A 108 -1.41 7.61 -14.48
N PRO A 109 -1.10 7.10 -15.68
CA PRO A 109 -1.92 6.11 -16.36
C PRO A 109 -1.81 4.70 -15.74
N LEU A 110 -0.91 4.48 -14.79
CA LEU A 110 -0.71 3.18 -14.14
C LEU A 110 -1.99 2.69 -13.47
N THR A 111 -2.24 1.41 -13.62
CA THR A 111 -3.35 0.68 -13.02
C THR A 111 -2.87 -0.61 -12.37
N THR A 112 -3.73 -1.31 -11.68
CA THR A 112 -3.44 -2.63 -11.11
C THR A 112 -3.07 -3.67 -12.16
N LYS A 113 -3.45 -3.46 -13.44
CA LYS A 113 -3.15 -4.36 -14.58
C LYS A 113 -1.69 -4.33 -15.03
N ASP A 114 -0.91 -3.36 -14.57
CA ASP A 114 0.52 -3.23 -14.88
C ASP A 114 1.40 -4.12 -14.01
N PHE A 115 0.78 -4.93 -13.14
CA PHE A 115 1.46 -5.76 -12.16
C PHE A 115 0.95 -7.20 -12.17
N THR A 116 1.82 -8.12 -11.79
CA THR A 116 1.48 -9.50 -11.42
C THR A 116 1.35 -9.56 -9.90
N ALA A 117 0.15 -9.83 -9.41
CA ALA A 117 -0.12 -9.96 -7.98
C ALA A 117 0.58 -11.20 -7.40
N LEU A 118 1.12 -11.10 -6.18
CA LEU A 118 1.75 -12.22 -5.45
C LEU A 118 0.97 -12.56 -4.18
N ALA A 119 0.78 -11.60 -3.28
CA ALA A 119 -0.04 -11.77 -2.08
C ALA A 119 -0.38 -10.42 -1.46
N ARG A 120 -1.59 -10.27 -0.91
CA ARG A 120 -1.90 -9.22 0.06
C ARG A 120 -1.48 -9.66 1.45
N MET A 121 -0.83 -8.78 2.20
CA MET A 121 -0.27 -9.10 3.52
C MET A 121 -0.96 -8.35 4.66
N ASN A 122 -1.53 -7.17 4.37
CA ASN A 122 -1.95 -6.21 5.40
C ASN A 122 -3.13 -5.35 4.92
N ILE A 123 -3.99 -4.98 5.89
CA ILE A 123 -4.97 -3.89 5.77
C ILE A 123 -4.94 -3.11 7.09
N ASP A 124 -4.79 -1.79 7.00
CA ASP A 124 -4.86 -0.88 8.15
C ASP A 124 -5.94 0.17 7.95
N PRO A 125 -6.92 0.25 8.86
CA PRO A 125 -7.91 1.31 8.85
C PRO A 125 -7.29 2.69 9.07
N ALA A 126 -7.91 3.73 8.51
CA ALA A 126 -7.60 5.11 8.79
C ALA A 126 -7.99 5.49 10.22
N ALA A 127 -7.29 6.46 10.78
CA ALA A 127 -7.61 7.07 12.05
C ALA A 127 -7.32 8.58 11.98
N VAL A 128 -7.92 9.36 12.86
CA VAL A 128 -7.69 10.81 12.99
C VAL A 128 -6.79 11.07 14.19
N MET A 129 -5.66 11.75 13.94
CA MET A 129 -4.67 12.13 14.94
C MET A 129 -4.65 13.64 15.12
N VAL A 130 -4.56 14.09 16.37
CA VAL A 130 -4.25 15.49 16.74
C VAL A 130 -3.01 15.52 17.61
N ARG A 131 -2.41 16.70 17.82
CA ARG A 131 -1.37 16.86 18.85
C ARG A 131 -1.94 16.52 20.23
N ALA A 132 -1.11 15.96 21.09
CA ALA A 132 -1.55 15.55 22.44
C ALA A 132 -2.03 16.73 23.30
N ASP A 133 -1.45 17.93 23.11
CA ASP A 133 -1.80 19.17 23.80
C ASP A 133 -2.96 19.94 23.15
N ALA A 134 -3.44 19.48 21.97
CA ALA A 134 -4.58 20.12 21.32
C ALA A 134 -5.84 20.10 22.22
N PRO A 135 -6.70 21.13 22.15
CA PRO A 135 -7.90 21.23 22.99
C PRO A 135 -8.95 20.17 22.66
N TYR A 136 -8.80 19.47 21.54
CA TYR A 136 -9.74 18.46 21.06
C TYR A 136 -9.52 17.13 21.78
N LYS A 137 -10.46 16.72 22.64
CA LYS A 137 -10.40 15.43 23.37
C LYS A 137 -11.16 14.32 22.65
N LYS A 138 -12.14 14.68 21.84
CA LYS A 138 -12.99 13.80 21.03
C LYS A 138 -13.06 14.31 19.60
N LEU A 139 -13.43 13.43 18.68
CA LEU A 139 -13.64 13.83 17.28
C LEU A 139 -14.66 14.96 17.14
N ASP A 140 -15.77 14.89 17.91
CA ASP A 140 -16.83 15.92 17.90
C ASP A 140 -16.30 17.33 18.23
N ASP A 141 -15.32 17.45 19.15
CA ASP A 141 -14.69 18.75 19.47
C ASP A 141 -13.96 19.32 18.24
N LEU A 142 -13.19 18.48 17.53
CA LEU A 142 -12.50 18.87 16.30
C LEU A 142 -13.50 19.27 15.20
N LEU A 143 -14.53 18.45 14.98
CA LEU A 143 -15.53 18.71 13.95
C LEU A 143 -16.33 19.99 14.18
N LYS A 144 -16.68 20.31 15.43
CA LYS A 144 -17.30 21.59 15.81
C LYS A 144 -16.39 22.76 15.49
N ALA A 145 -15.10 22.66 15.81
CA ALA A 145 -14.13 23.70 15.51
C ALA A 145 -13.93 23.89 13.99
N VAL A 146 -13.88 22.80 13.21
CA VAL A 146 -13.83 22.82 11.75
C VAL A 146 -15.06 23.51 11.15
N LYS A 147 -16.27 23.12 11.59
CA LYS A 147 -17.53 23.70 11.12
C LYS A 147 -17.63 25.22 11.41
N ALA A 148 -17.14 25.64 12.59
CA ALA A 148 -17.15 27.04 12.97
C ALA A 148 -16.11 27.90 12.22
N ASN A 149 -15.09 27.31 11.66
CA ASN A 149 -13.96 28.00 11.04
C ASN A 149 -13.54 27.33 9.70
N PRO A 150 -14.38 27.35 8.66
CA PRO A 150 -14.04 26.77 7.37
C PRO A 150 -12.75 27.37 6.80
N GLY A 151 -11.86 26.51 6.24
CA GLY A 151 -10.60 26.91 5.64
C GLY A 151 -9.44 27.18 6.61
N LYS A 152 -9.69 27.21 7.92
CA LYS A 152 -8.63 27.47 8.93
C LYS A 152 -7.87 26.22 9.38
N PHE A 153 -8.52 25.06 9.36
CA PHE A 153 -7.95 23.81 9.81
C PHE A 153 -7.30 23.08 8.63
N LYS A 154 -6.00 22.85 8.71
CA LYS A 154 -5.26 22.09 7.71
C LYS A 154 -5.12 20.65 8.16
N ALA A 155 -5.21 19.73 7.22
CA ALA A 155 -4.96 18.30 7.45
C ALA A 155 -3.86 17.78 6.55
N SER A 156 -3.24 16.67 6.93
CA SER A 156 -2.21 15.98 6.16
C SER A 156 -2.30 14.46 6.33
N GLY A 157 -1.45 13.73 5.61
CA GLY A 157 -1.35 12.26 5.65
C GLY A 157 -0.42 11.73 4.56
N THR A 158 -0.84 11.85 3.30
CA THR A 158 -0.05 11.54 2.10
C THR A 158 -0.19 12.68 1.08
N GLY A 159 0.15 12.42 -0.19
CA GLY A 159 -0.08 13.37 -1.26
C GLY A 159 -1.55 13.67 -1.50
N HIS A 160 -1.82 14.76 -2.23
CA HIS A 160 -3.17 15.14 -2.60
C HIS A 160 -3.85 14.02 -3.43
N GLY A 161 -5.10 13.69 -3.11
CA GLY A 161 -5.83 12.61 -3.77
C GLY A 161 -5.39 11.20 -3.37
N GLY A 162 -4.48 11.04 -2.39
CA GLY A 162 -4.08 9.74 -1.85
C GLY A 162 -5.06 9.19 -0.82
N ILE A 163 -4.78 7.96 -0.34
CA ILE A 163 -5.71 7.20 0.52
C ILE A 163 -6.09 7.96 1.80
N TRP A 164 -5.13 8.65 2.44
CA TRP A 164 -5.41 9.39 3.66
C TRP A 164 -6.18 10.68 3.42
N HIS A 165 -5.98 11.34 2.26
CA HIS A 165 -6.84 12.46 1.85
C HIS A 165 -8.27 12.00 1.61
N LEU A 166 -8.45 10.87 0.92
CA LEU A 166 -9.78 10.28 0.69
C LEU A 166 -10.46 9.88 2.00
N ALA A 167 -9.70 9.35 2.97
CA ALA A 167 -10.23 9.01 4.29
C ALA A 167 -10.81 10.23 5.02
N MET A 168 -10.09 11.36 5.01
CA MET A 168 -10.58 12.62 5.56
C MET A 168 -11.81 13.14 4.79
N ALA A 169 -11.70 13.21 3.47
CA ALA A 169 -12.76 13.77 2.63
C ALA A 169 -14.07 12.97 2.75
N GLY A 170 -13.98 11.63 2.77
CA GLY A 170 -15.14 10.76 2.95
C GLY A 170 -15.77 10.90 4.31
N MET A 171 -14.97 10.93 5.38
CA MET A 171 -15.46 11.19 6.74
C MET A 171 -16.21 12.52 6.82
N LEU A 172 -15.62 13.60 6.32
CA LEU A 172 -16.26 14.93 6.36
C LEU A 172 -17.55 14.95 5.56
N LYS A 173 -17.55 14.37 4.37
CA LYS A 173 -18.73 14.26 3.49
C LYS A 173 -19.86 13.50 4.14
N ASP A 174 -19.56 12.33 4.73
CA ASP A 174 -20.56 11.50 5.43
C ASP A 174 -21.19 12.24 6.63
N LEU A 175 -20.41 13.11 7.28
CA LEU A 175 -20.87 13.95 8.39
C LEU A 175 -21.49 15.30 7.96
N GLY A 176 -21.77 15.48 6.68
CA GLY A 176 -22.38 16.68 6.13
C GLY A 176 -21.48 17.93 6.19
N ILE A 177 -20.16 17.74 6.19
CA ILE A 177 -19.16 18.81 6.13
C ILE A 177 -18.54 18.83 4.75
N ASP A 178 -18.44 20.02 4.13
CA ASP A 178 -17.75 20.16 2.86
C ASP A 178 -16.25 19.81 3.02
N PRO A 179 -15.73 18.78 2.34
CA PRO A 179 -14.32 18.43 2.40
C PRO A 179 -13.37 19.59 2.03
N ALA A 180 -13.79 20.48 1.15
CA ALA A 180 -13.00 21.66 0.75
C ALA A 180 -12.82 22.68 1.89
N SER A 181 -13.63 22.59 2.96
CA SER A 181 -13.46 23.42 4.17
C SER A 181 -12.21 23.08 4.98
N VAL A 182 -11.54 21.96 4.67
CA VAL A 182 -10.28 21.54 5.31
C VAL A 182 -9.18 21.45 4.25
N PRO A 183 -8.33 22.48 4.08
CA PRO A 183 -7.20 22.44 3.17
C PRO A 183 -6.27 21.26 3.46
N TRP A 184 -5.98 20.48 2.42
CA TRP A 184 -5.05 19.36 2.51
C TRP A 184 -3.60 19.81 2.24
N VAL A 185 -2.70 19.52 3.16
CA VAL A 185 -1.26 19.73 3.02
C VAL A 185 -0.61 18.42 2.56
N PRO A 186 -0.11 18.33 1.30
CA PRO A 186 0.50 17.13 0.81
C PRO A 186 1.78 16.75 1.57
N SER A 187 1.98 15.44 1.78
CA SER A 187 3.17 14.88 2.41
C SER A 187 3.71 13.68 1.63
N THR A 188 4.98 13.34 1.82
CA THR A 188 5.63 12.16 1.22
C THR A 188 5.22 10.83 1.88
N GLY A 189 4.44 10.89 2.96
CA GLY A 189 3.92 9.74 3.69
C GLY A 189 3.50 10.11 5.10
N ALA A 190 2.83 9.18 5.78
CA ALA A 190 2.28 9.40 7.12
C ALA A 190 3.36 9.80 8.16
N ALA A 191 4.57 9.26 8.09
CA ALA A 191 5.64 9.62 9.01
C ALA A 191 5.99 11.11 8.95
N GLN A 192 6.11 11.69 7.74
CA GLN A 192 6.35 13.11 7.58
C GLN A 192 5.15 13.94 8.05
N ALA A 193 3.93 13.55 7.66
CA ALA A 193 2.71 14.24 8.09
C ALA A 193 2.56 14.28 9.62
N MET A 194 2.92 13.20 10.31
CA MET A 194 2.90 13.14 11.77
C MET A 194 3.97 14.03 12.42
N ASN A 195 5.15 14.21 11.79
CA ASN A 195 6.14 15.18 12.22
C ASN A 195 5.62 16.61 12.04
N ASP A 196 4.99 16.92 10.92
CA ASP A 196 4.36 18.22 10.66
C ASP A 196 3.24 18.52 11.66
N LEU A 197 2.45 17.50 12.06
CA LEU A 197 1.45 17.62 13.12
C LEU A 197 2.08 18.06 14.45
N VAL A 198 3.13 17.35 14.89
CA VAL A 198 3.80 17.64 16.17
C VAL A 198 4.47 19.03 16.15
N ALA A 199 5.00 19.44 14.98
CA ALA A 199 5.57 20.77 14.77
C ALA A 199 4.48 21.89 14.67
N GLY A 200 3.19 21.55 14.59
CA GLY A 200 2.10 22.53 14.48
C GLY A 200 1.89 23.07 13.06
N GLY A 201 2.41 22.39 12.04
CA GLY A 201 2.21 22.75 10.64
C GLY A 201 0.82 22.41 10.12
N VAL A 202 0.15 21.44 10.75
CA VAL A 202 -1.24 21.04 10.47
C VAL A 202 -1.97 20.76 11.79
N GLU A 203 -3.30 20.87 11.79
CA GLU A 203 -4.14 20.70 12.97
C GLU A 203 -4.47 19.23 13.25
N PHE A 204 -4.60 18.42 12.20
CA PHE A 204 -4.81 16.98 12.34
C PHE A 204 -4.23 16.19 11.16
N VAL A 205 -4.04 14.91 11.37
CA VAL A 205 -3.55 13.96 10.35
C VAL A 205 -4.50 12.80 10.26
N THR A 206 -4.77 12.35 9.05
CA THR A 206 -5.35 11.03 8.79
C THR A 206 -4.26 10.07 8.36
N CYS A 207 -4.09 9.00 9.12
CA CYS A 207 -3.19 7.87 8.82
C CYS A 207 -3.65 6.66 9.65
N SER A 208 -2.96 5.52 9.51
CA SER A 208 -3.26 4.37 10.38
C SER A 208 -2.65 4.54 11.78
N LEU A 209 -3.23 3.89 12.79
CA LEU A 209 -2.69 3.89 14.16
C LEU A 209 -1.24 3.38 14.24
N PRO A 210 -0.85 2.28 13.54
CA PRO A 210 0.54 1.83 13.54
C PRO A 210 1.53 2.87 13.01
N GLU A 211 1.14 3.68 12.02
CA GLU A 211 1.99 4.75 11.46
C GLU A 211 2.22 5.90 12.45
N ALA A 212 1.23 6.18 13.30
CA ALA A 212 1.30 7.21 14.33
C ALA A 212 1.88 6.71 15.67
N ARG A 213 2.06 5.40 15.83
CA ARG A 213 2.31 4.74 17.10
C ARG A 213 3.46 5.35 17.91
N ALA A 214 4.61 5.58 17.28
CA ALA A 214 5.78 6.13 17.99
C ALA A 214 5.47 7.47 18.67
N LEU A 215 4.64 8.31 18.05
CA LEU A 215 4.25 9.62 18.60
C LEU A 215 3.08 9.51 19.57
N ILE A 216 2.20 8.52 19.44
CA ILE A 216 1.15 8.22 20.41
C ILE A 216 1.79 7.71 21.71
N ASP A 217 2.67 6.71 21.62
CA ASP A 217 3.35 6.10 22.77
C ASP A 217 4.28 7.12 23.48
N ALA A 218 4.85 8.06 22.72
CA ALA A 218 5.63 9.20 23.27
C ALA A 218 4.77 10.32 23.87
N GLY A 219 3.44 10.19 23.86
CA GLY A 219 2.51 11.23 24.37
C GLY A 219 2.50 12.52 23.56
N LYS A 220 2.97 12.51 22.30
CA LYS A 220 3.03 13.68 21.41
C LYS A 220 1.82 13.80 20.48
N ALA A 221 1.14 12.69 20.21
CA ALA A 221 -0.07 12.64 19.41
C ALA A 221 -1.20 11.92 20.16
N ARG A 222 -2.44 12.26 19.84
CA ARG A 222 -3.66 11.63 20.38
C ARG A 222 -4.52 11.16 19.21
N PRO A 223 -4.86 9.85 19.16
CA PRO A 223 -5.89 9.35 18.26
C PRO A 223 -7.27 9.75 18.79
N LEU A 224 -8.12 10.25 17.92
CA LEU A 224 -9.51 10.63 18.26
C LEU A 224 -10.52 9.55 17.85
N VAL A 225 -10.25 8.85 16.74
CA VAL A 225 -11.18 7.88 16.14
C VAL A 225 -10.45 6.97 15.16
N ILE A 226 -11.00 5.77 14.95
CA ILE A 226 -10.61 4.85 13.88
C ILE A 226 -11.77 4.60 12.91
N MET A 227 -11.50 4.58 11.60
CA MET A 227 -12.48 4.37 10.53
C MET A 227 -12.60 2.88 10.18
N SER A 228 -13.08 2.10 11.13
CA SER A 228 -13.27 0.65 11.02
C SER A 228 -14.51 0.20 11.79
N ASP A 229 -14.97 -1.02 11.46
CA ASP A 229 -16.12 -1.64 12.14
C ASP A 229 -15.80 -2.10 13.57
N LYS A 230 -14.52 -2.21 13.92
CA LYS A 230 -14.05 -2.71 15.22
C LYS A 230 -12.94 -1.82 15.78
N PRO A 231 -12.84 -1.68 17.10
CA PRO A 231 -11.70 -1.03 17.76
C PRO A 231 -10.38 -1.71 17.42
N ALA A 232 -9.29 -0.95 17.45
CA ALA A 232 -7.94 -1.49 17.27
C ALA A 232 -7.47 -2.26 18.52
N THR A 233 -6.84 -3.43 18.32
CA THR A 233 -6.41 -4.29 19.43
C THR A 233 -5.45 -3.60 20.39
N LEU A 234 -4.47 -2.83 19.88
CA LEU A 234 -3.51 -2.11 20.74
C LEU A 234 -4.06 -0.81 21.33
N TYR A 235 -5.14 -0.28 20.80
CA TYR A 235 -5.77 0.97 21.24
C TYR A 235 -7.28 0.78 21.42
N PRO A 236 -7.72 -0.11 22.34
CA PRO A 236 -9.13 -0.47 22.51
C PRO A 236 -10.00 0.71 22.96
N ASN A 237 -9.38 1.74 23.54
CA ASN A 237 -10.07 2.96 24.00
C ASN A 237 -10.27 4.00 22.88
N VAL A 238 -9.69 3.80 21.70
CA VAL A 238 -9.95 4.66 20.54
C VAL A 238 -11.27 4.20 19.91
N PRO A 239 -12.31 5.05 19.92
CA PRO A 239 -13.62 4.65 19.43
C PRO A 239 -13.60 4.47 17.90
N THR A 240 -14.49 3.64 17.38
CA THR A 240 -14.79 3.63 15.95
C THR A 240 -15.56 4.89 15.56
N LEU A 241 -15.53 5.24 14.27
CA LEU A 241 -16.28 6.39 13.76
C LEU A 241 -17.79 6.23 14.01
N GLN A 242 -18.31 4.99 13.86
CA GLN A 242 -19.69 4.65 14.20
C GLN A 242 -20.02 4.92 15.66
N ALA A 243 -19.14 4.55 16.59
CA ALA A 243 -19.36 4.77 18.02
C ALA A 243 -19.20 6.24 18.44
N ALA A 244 -18.30 6.99 17.80
CA ALA A 244 -17.98 8.36 18.16
C ALA A 244 -19.00 9.37 17.67
N VAL A 245 -19.49 9.25 16.42
CA VAL A 245 -20.30 10.26 15.72
C VAL A 245 -21.40 9.66 14.84
N ASN A 246 -21.72 8.38 15.03
CA ASN A 246 -22.76 7.64 14.29
C ASN A 246 -22.58 7.65 12.76
N SER A 247 -21.31 7.59 12.30
CA SER A 247 -20.97 7.50 10.88
C SER A 247 -20.51 6.08 10.55
N PRO A 248 -21.08 5.44 9.52
CA PRO A 248 -20.67 4.11 9.05
C PRO A 248 -19.44 4.17 8.14
N TRP A 249 -18.87 5.34 7.88
CA TRP A 249 -17.75 5.49 6.99
C TRP A 249 -16.54 4.71 7.47
N THR A 250 -16.03 3.84 6.62
CA THR A 250 -14.81 3.07 6.84
C THR A 250 -13.90 3.21 5.64
N LEU A 251 -12.62 3.38 5.88
CA LEU A 251 -11.59 3.37 4.85
C LEU A 251 -10.24 3.02 5.46
N GLY A 252 -9.38 2.39 4.68
CA GLY A 252 -8.03 2.05 5.08
C GLY A 252 -7.12 1.79 3.89
N THR A 253 -5.84 1.67 4.17
CA THR A 253 -4.86 1.24 3.18
C THR A 253 -4.67 -0.27 3.25
N TRP A 254 -4.42 -0.88 2.11
CA TRP A 254 -3.92 -2.24 2.03
C TRP A 254 -2.49 -2.24 1.46
N ARG A 255 -1.73 -3.30 1.78
CA ARG A 255 -0.39 -3.53 1.25
C ARG A 255 -0.25 -4.96 0.79
N GLY A 256 0.34 -5.14 -0.39
CA GLY A 256 0.61 -6.45 -0.95
C GLY A 256 1.84 -6.45 -1.83
N LEU A 257 2.41 -7.63 -2.01
CA LEU A 257 3.56 -7.84 -2.89
C LEU A 257 3.08 -8.09 -4.31
N ALA A 258 3.79 -7.50 -5.25
CA ALA A 258 3.61 -7.74 -6.67
C ALA A 258 4.95 -7.66 -7.41
N ALA A 259 4.96 -8.14 -8.63
CA ALA A 259 6.04 -8.02 -9.60
C ALA A 259 5.57 -7.23 -10.82
N PRO A 260 6.45 -6.82 -11.74
CA PRO A 260 6.06 -6.31 -13.05
C PRO A 260 5.10 -7.28 -13.77
N ARG A 261 4.28 -6.74 -14.64
CA ARG A 261 3.34 -7.54 -15.44
C ARG A 261 4.06 -8.64 -16.23
N ASN A 262 3.38 -9.78 -16.41
CA ASN A 262 3.87 -10.95 -17.14
C ASN A 262 5.06 -11.67 -16.46
N LEU A 263 5.08 -11.71 -15.14
CA LEU A 263 6.02 -12.57 -14.40
C LEU A 263 5.83 -14.03 -14.82
N PRO A 264 6.90 -14.81 -15.08
CA PRO A 264 6.81 -16.24 -15.37
C PRO A 264 6.04 -16.98 -14.27
N ALA A 265 5.13 -17.88 -14.67
CA ALA A 265 4.22 -18.57 -13.75
C ALA A 265 4.94 -19.37 -12.64
N GLU A 266 6.08 -19.98 -12.98
CA GLU A 266 6.90 -20.74 -12.03
C GLU A 266 7.50 -19.82 -10.94
N VAL A 267 8.00 -18.64 -11.33
CA VAL A 267 8.54 -17.64 -10.41
C VAL A 267 7.40 -17.08 -9.53
N GLN A 268 6.24 -16.79 -10.12
CA GLN A 268 5.05 -16.35 -9.38
C GLN A 268 4.64 -17.39 -8.33
N THR A 269 4.59 -18.66 -8.71
CA THR A 269 4.23 -19.76 -7.81
C THR A 269 5.19 -19.86 -6.64
N LYS A 270 6.49 -19.82 -6.91
CA LYS A 270 7.54 -19.90 -5.87
C LYS A 270 7.47 -18.72 -4.90
N LEU A 271 7.36 -17.50 -5.42
CA LEU A 271 7.23 -16.29 -4.59
C LEU A 271 5.94 -16.29 -3.77
N SER A 272 4.81 -16.64 -4.37
CA SER A 272 3.52 -16.71 -3.66
C SER A 272 3.52 -17.76 -2.55
N ALA A 273 4.14 -18.93 -2.78
CA ALA A 273 4.31 -19.96 -1.75
C ALA A 273 5.18 -19.45 -0.59
N ALA A 274 6.31 -18.78 -0.90
CA ALA A 274 7.17 -18.19 0.12
C ALA A 274 6.43 -17.13 0.96
N LEU A 275 5.66 -16.26 0.31
CA LEU A 275 4.85 -15.23 0.98
C LEU A 275 3.75 -15.83 1.86
N LYS A 276 3.11 -16.91 1.42
CA LYS A 276 2.13 -17.64 2.26
C LYS A 276 2.78 -18.21 3.52
N LYS A 277 3.92 -18.86 3.37
CA LYS A 277 4.68 -19.42 4.51
C LYS A 277 5.13 -18.31 5.48
N ILE A 278 5.60 -17.18 4.96
CA ILE A 278 5.94 -16.01 5.76
C ILE A 278 4.74 -15.50 6.54
N TYR A 279 3.59 -15.32 5.85
CA TYR A 279 2.38 -14.83 6.48
C TYR A 279 1.91 -15.73 7.63
N ASP A 280 1.93 -17.06 7.44
CA ASP A 280 1.54 -18.02 8.47
C ASP A 280 2.59 -18.15 9.60
N GLY A 281 3.80 -17.67 9.36
CA GLY A 281 4.92 -17.79 10.29
C GLY A 281 4.79 -16.87 11.49
N LYS A 282 5.15 -17.41 12.68
CA LYS A 282 5.09 -16.67 13.95
C LYS A 282 5.86 -15.35 13.91
N ALA A 283 7.00 -15.29 13.24
CA ALA A 283 7.83 -14.08 13.18
C ALA A 283 7.11 -12.90 12.50
N PHE A 284 6.37 -13.15 11.42
CA PHE A 284 5.54 -12.14 10.77
C PHE A 284 4.38 -11.72 11.66
N GLN A 285 3.63 -12.70 12.19
CA GLN A 285 2.45 -12.43 13.03
C GLN A 285 2.83 -11.65 14.30
N ASP A 286 3.92 -12.03 14.98
CA ASP A 286 4.41 -11.32 16.16
C ASP A 286 4.84 -9.88 15.83
N PHE A 287 5.54 -9.68 14.72
CA PHE A 287 5.93 -8.33 14.28
C PHE A 287 4.70 -7.46 14.03
N MET A 288 3.75 -7.96 13.24
CA MET A 288 2.53 -7.21 12.90
C MET A 288 1.73 -6.87 14.16
N ALA A 289 1.50 -7.84 15.03
CA ALA A 289 0.81 -7.65 16.31
C ALA A 289 1.55 -6.66 17.22
N SER A 290 2.88 -6.82 17.37
CA SER A 290 3.69 -5.93 18.22
C SER A 290 3.68 -4.47 17.75
N ARG A 291 3.47 -4.23 16.47
CA ARG A 291 3.39 -2.89 15.87
C ARG A 291 1.95 -2.38 15.71
N GLY A 292 0.96 -3.24 15.89
CA GLY A 292 -0.46 -2.91 15.71
C GLY A 292 -0.92 -2.90 14.27
N PHE A 293 -0.12 -3.46 13.35
CA PHE A 293 -0.52 -3.64 11.96
C PHE A 293 -1.61 -4.71 11.83
N GLY A 294 -2.62 -4.44 11.03
CA GLY A 294 -3.63 -5.44 10.68
C GLY A 294 -3.06 -6.52 9.78
N VAL A 295 -3.39 -7.78 10.04
CA VAL A 295 -3.04 -8.90 9.16
C VAL A 295 -4.22 -9.27 8.29
N SER A 296 -4.00 -9.37 6.97
CA SER A 296 -5.07 -9.71 6.02
C SER A 296 -4.47 -10.36 4.79
N TYR A 297 -4.47 -11.70 4.77
CA TYR A 297 -3.97 -12.46 3.64
C TYR A 297 -4.98 -12.55 2.50
N ALA A 298 -4.44 -12.46 1.29
CA ALA A 298 -5.08 -12.96 0.08
C ALA A 298 -3.99 -13.52 -0.83
N ASP A 299 -4.24 -14.70 -1.41
CA ASP A 299 -3.37 -15.27 -2.44
C ASP A 299 -3.35 -14.41 -3.72
N ALA A 300 -2.48 -14.74 -4.66
CA ALA A 300 -2.30 -13.97 -5.89
C ALA A 300 -3.61 -13.72 -6.63
N LYS A 301 -4.42 -14.76 -6.85
CA LYS A 301 -5.70 -14.67 -7.58
C LYS A 301 -6.72 -13.82 -6.82
N THR A 302 -6.88 -14.07 -5.54
CA THR A 302 -7.81 -13.33 -4.68
C THR A 302 -7.37 -11.87 -4.55
N PHE A 303 -6.06 -11.61 -4.47
CA PHE A 303 -5.51 -10.26 -4.39
C PHE A 303 -5.71 -9.49 -5.70
N GLU A 304 -5.48 -10.10 -6.85
CA GLU A 304 -5.76 -9.50 -8.15
C GLU A 304 -7.24 -9.07 -8.27
N GLN A 305 -8.17 -10.00 -7.96
CA GLN A 305 -9.60 -9.70 -7.96
C GLN A 305 -9.98 -8.60 -6.96
N PHE A 306 -9.34 -8.59 -5.80
CA PHE A 306 -9.53 -7.52 -4.81
C PHE A 306 -9.08 -6.17 -5.37
N MET A 307 -7.89 -6.09 -5.98
CA MET A 307 -7.37 -4.85 -6.56
C MET A 307 -8.29 -4.30 -7.67
N MET A 308 -8.84 -5.17 -8.51
CA MET A 308 -9.79 -4.77 -9.56
C MET A 308 -11.08 -4.17 -8.98
N ARG A 309 -11.64 -4.78 -7.93
CA ARG A 309 -12.82 -4.22 -7.23
C ARG A 309 -12.48 -2.91 -6.53
N ALA A 310 -11.36 -2.89 -5.79
CA ALA A 310 -10.92 -1.69 -5.09
C ALA A 310 -10.69 -0.50 -6.04
N ASP A 311 -10.22 -0.73 -7.26
CA ASP A 311 -10.07 0.32 -8.28
C ASP A 311 -11.43 0.97 -8.62
N SER A 312 -12.44 0.18 -8.91
CA SER A 312 -13.80 0.67 -9.19
C SER A 312 -14.41 1.41 -7.99
N ASP A 313 -14.28 0.82 -6.79
CA ASP A 313 -14.84 1.37 -5.55
C ASP A 313 -14.17 2.71 -5.18
N MET A 314 -12.83 2.81 -5.34
CA MET A 314 -12.09 4.05 -5.11
C MET A 314 -12.51 5.15 -6.08
N GLY A 315 -12.68 4.83 -7.37
CA GLY A 315 -13.16 5.79 -8.36
C GLY A 315 -14.54 6.34 -8.02
N ALA A 316 -15.49 5.47 -7.64
CA ALA A 316 -16.82 5.88 -7.20
C ALA A 316 -16.76 6.78 -5.94
N THR A 317 -15.94 6.37 -4.97
CA THR A 317 -15.76 7.11 -3.72
C THR A 317 -15.14 8.49 -3.99
N MET A 318 -14.08 8.58 -4.79
CA MET A 318 -13.42 9.85 -5.12
C MET A 318 -14.36 10.84 -5.84
N LYS A 319 -15.22 10.33 -6.74
CA LYS A 319 -16.27 11.14 -7.37
C LYS A 319 -17.28 11.64 -6.34
N SER A 320 -17.74 10.76 -5.45
CA SER A 320 -18.74 11.12 -4.45
C SER A 320 -18.28 12.24 -3.50
N VAL A 321 -16.99 12.31 -3.19
CA VAL A 321 -16.40 13.35 -2.31
C VAL A 321 -15.83 14.54 -3.05
N GLY A 322 -15.94 14.59 -4.39
CA GLY A 322 -15.48 15.71 -5.22
C GLY A 322 -13.97 15.78 -5.45
N LEU A 323 -13.22 14.73 -5.19
CA LEU A 323 -11.78 14.66 -5.45
C LEU A 323 -11.45 14.43 -6.94
N VAL A 324 -12.38 13.89 -7.69
CA VAL A 324 -12.29 13.71 -9.15
C VAL A 324 -13.64 14.02 -9.80
N LYS A 325 -13.59 14.38 -11.11
CA LYS A 325 -14.78 14.71 -11.89
C LYS A 325 -15.42 13.46 -12.50
#